data_985e82b5fa6858abfc380aebe1baf74d
#
_entry.id   985e82b5fa6858abfc380aebe1baf74d
#
_cell.length_a   1.000
_cell.length_b   1.000
_cell.length_c   1.000
_cell.angle_alpha   90.00
_cell.angle_beta   90.00
_cell.angle_gamma   90.00
#
_symmetry.space_group_name_H-M   'P 1'
#
loop_
_entity.id
_entity.type
_entity.pdbx_description
1 polymer ?
#
loop_
_entity_poly.entity_id
_entity_poly.type
_entity_poly.pdbx_seq_one_letter_code
_entity_poly.pdbx_strand_id
1 'polypeptide(L)'
;VPYDWAQLYQGLQTGVVSGQYVATPWQEVAKLHEVAKYFTEISGVWSGNQLSMDKRQYDKLTDQEREWLHTAAEAFGDQVQKLDREWVKAGEATIKASIKEWYVPTDEEMKLWRAGAIDAWLNAKGSFDPATAERVLEEQGLTDFIASLKAAGAL
;
A
#
# COMPACT_ATOMS: atom_id res chain seq x y z
N VAL A 1 15.20 -0.20 -7.30
CA VAL A 1 16.18 0.81 -6.87
C VAL A 1 15.43 1.87 -6.07
N PRO A 2 15.83 2.21 -4.84
CA PRO A 2 15.30 3.35 -4.11
C PRO A 2 15.48 4.64 -4.93
N TYR A 3 14.45 5.47 -5.01
CA TYR A 3 14.46 6.72 -5.73
C TYR A 3 13.76 7.80 -4.91
N ASP A 4 14.25 9.04 -4.98
CA ASP A 4 13.66 10.14 -4.21
C ASP A 4 12.28 10.49 -4.75
N TRP A 5 11.31 10.59 -3.83
CA TRP A 5 9.91 10.86 -4.19
C TRP A 5 9.74 12.19 -4.93
N ALA A 6 10.42 13.23 -4.49
CA ALA A 6 10.31 14.56 -5.11
C ALA A 6 10.89 14.59 -6.52
N GLN A 7 11.77 13.65 -6.87
CA GLN A 7 12.41 13.57 -8.18
C GLN A 7 11.75 12.53 -9.11
N LEU A 8 10.80 11.73 -8.61
CA LEU A 8 10.24 10.59 -9.34
C LEU A 8 9.56 11.01 -10.66
N TYR A 9 8.77 12.08 -10.65
CA TYR A 9 8.12 12.58 -11.86
C TYR A 9 9.17 12.92 -12.95
N GLN A 10 10.20 13.67 -12.59
CA GLN A 10 11.26 14.04 -13.50
C GLN A 10 12.09 12.83 -13.96
N GLY A 11 12.34 11.89 -13.05
CA GLY A 11 13.05 10.65 -13.38
C GLY A 11 12.32 9.81 -14.43
N LEU A 12 10.99 9.69 -14.32
CA LEU A 12 10.14 9.04 -15.31
C LEU A 12 10.08 9.83 -16.61
N GLN A 13 9.93 11.16 -16.53
CA GLN A 13 9.83 12.04 -17.71
C GLN A 13 11.11 11.99 -18.56
N THR A 14 12.26 11.94 -17.93
CA THR A 14 13.57 11.91 -18.61
C THR A 14 14.07 10.50 -18.95
N GLY A 15 13.35 9.45 -18.50
CA GLY A 15 13.73 8.07 -18.72
C GLY A 15 14.88 7.57 -17.85
N VAL A 16 15.29 8.31 -16.82
CA VAL A 16 16.28 7.87 -15.81
C VAL A 16 15.75 6.65 -15.05
N VAL A 17 14.44 6.63 -14.77
CA VAL A 17 13.73 5.44 -14.30
C VAL A 17 12.68 5.07 -15.33
N SER A 18 12.54 3.78 -15.63
CA SER A 18 11.63 3.25 -16.66
C SER A 18 10.26 2.87 -16.12
N GLY A 19 10.10 2.81 -14.80
CA GLY A 19 8.84 2.43 -14.14
C GLY A 19 8.90 2.71 -12.66
N GLN A 20 7.76 2.56 -11.99
CA GLN A 20 7.62 2.81 -10.56
C GLN A 20 6.54 1.89 -9.96
N TYR A 21 6.64 1.71 -8.66
CA TYR A 21 5.66 0.98 -7.87
C TYR A 21 5.14 1.89 -6.75
N VAL A 22 3.93 2.37 -6.90
CA VAL A 22 3.28 3.35 -6.02
C VAL A 22 1.79 3.04 -5.91
N ALA A 23 1.19 3.23 -4.76
CA ALA A 23 -0.25 3.10 -4.59
C ALA A 23 -1.02 4.07 -5.48
N THR A 24 -2.15 3.61 -6.03
CA THR A 24 -2.97 4.34 -7.02
C THR A 24 -3.25 5.81 -6.67
N PRO A 25 -3.68 6.17 -5.45
CA PRO A 25 -3.96 7.56 -5.13
C PRO A 25 -2.74 8.50 -5.27
N TRP A 26 -1.57 8.00 -4.93
CA TRP A 26 -0.33 8.77 -5.03
C TRP A 26 0.13 8.98 -6.48
N GLN A 27 -0.30 8.12 -7.42
CA GLN A 27 -0.09 8.31 -8.85
C GLN A 27 -0.76 9.58 -9.36
N GLU A 28 -1.97 9.84 -8.89
CA GLU A 28 -2.74 11.04 -9.25
C GLU A 28 -2.14 12.28 -8.60
N VAL A 29 -1.89 12.24 -7.27
CA VAL A 29 -1.33 13.37 -6.51
C VAL A 29 0.02 13.83 -7.08
N ALA A 30 0.91 12.89 -7.38
CA ALA A 30 2.23 13.20 -7.96
C ALA A 30 2.21 13.33 -9.49
N LYS A 31 1.02 13.28 -10.12
CA LYS A 31 0.81 13.39 -11.57
C LYS A 31 1.63 12.38 -12.39
N LEU A 32 1.99 11.24 -11.81
CA LEU A 32 2.83 10.25 -12.49
C LEU A 32 2.16 9.66 -13.74
N HIS A 33 0.83 9.67 -13.80
CA HIS A 33 0.02 9.27 -14.96
C HIS A 33 0.25 10.16 -16.19
N GLU A 34 0.81 11.36 -16.04
CA GLU A 34 1.20 12.21 -17.16
C GLU A 34 2.43 11.69 -17.92
N VAL A 35 3.32 11.01 -17.22
CA VAL A 35 4.62 10.53 -17.72
C VAL A 35 4.72 9.00 -17.82
N ALA A 36 3.97 8.25 -17.00
CA ALA A 36 3.82 6.79 -17.06
C ALA A 36 2.46 6.44 -17.65
N LYS A 37 2.44 5.92 -18.87
CA LYS A 37 1.21 5.71 -19.66
C LYS A 37 0.64 4.30 -19.59
N TYR A 38 1.29 3.37 -18.93
CA TYR A 38 0.87 1.98 -18.76
C TYR A 38 0.79 1.67 -17.28
N PHE A 39 -0.30 1.11 -16.85
CA PHE A 39 -0.58 0.79 -15.45
C PHE A 39 -0.97 -0.69 -15.33
N THR A 40 -0.35 -1.39 -14.39
CA THR A 40 -0.73 -2.76 -14.02
C THR A 40 -1.21 -2.77 -12.58
N GLU A 41 -2.46 -3.17 -12.37
CA GLU A 41 -3.10 -3.21 -11.06
C GLU A 41 -2.81 -4.56 -10.37
N ILE A 42 -1.78 -4.59 -9.54
CA ILE A 42 -1.39 -5.81 -8.82
C ILE A 42 -1.85 -5.85 -7.36
N SER A 43 -2.49 -4.77 -6.89
CA SER A 43 -3.00 -4.64 -5.50
C SER A 43 -1.98 -5.10 -4.44
N GLY A 44 -0.70 -4.84 -4.68
CA GLY A 44 0.41 -5.38 -3.90
C GLY A 44 0.79 -4.53 -2.69
N VAL A 45 0.14 -3.38 -2.47
CA VAL A 45 0.38 -2.50 -1.31
C VAL A 45 -0.93 -2.23 -0.60
N TRP A 46 -0.97 -2.57 0.67
CA TRP A 46 -1.95 -1.99 1.57
C TRP A 46 -1.41 -0.65 2.09
N SER A 47 -2.17 0.42 1.94
CA SER A 47 -1.82 1.74 2.45
C SER A 47 -2.80 2.12 3.54
N GLY A 48 -2.29 2.42 4.72
CA GLY A 48 -3.08 2.88 5.85
C GLY A 48 -2.39 4.05 6.54
N ASN A 49 -3.21 4.92 7.12
CA ASN A 49 -2.73 6.00 7.96
C ASN A 49 -2.98 5.68 9.42
N GLN A 50 -2.07 6.07 10.27
CA GLN A 50 -2.22 5.96 11.71
C GLN A 50 -1.98 7.32 12.37
N LEU A 51 -2.81 7.65 13.35
CA LEU A 51 -2.58 8.79 14.21
C LEU A 51 -1.74 8.31 15.41
N SER A 52 -0.55 8.87 15.58
CA SER A 52 0.34 8.51 16.68
C SER A 52 0.80 9.73 17.46
N MET A 53 1.06 9.56 18.74
CA MET A 53 1.56 10.57 19.65
C MET A 53 2.69 10.02 20.51
N ASP A 54 3.68 10.83 20.82
CA ASP A 54 4.73 10.46 21.77
C ASP A 54 4.10 10.16 23.14
N LYS A 55 4.41 8.97 23.69
CA LYS A 55 3.85 8.49 24.96
C LYS A 55 4.09 9.47 26.11
N ARG A 56 5.25 10.10 26.17
CA ARG A 56 5.60 11.06 27.23
C ARG A 56 4.75 12.34 27.14
N GLN A 57 4.30 12.71 25.95
CA GLN A 57 3.37 13.84 25.79
C GLN A 57 1.94 13.41 26.14
N TYR A 58 1.53 12.22 25.72
CA TYR A 58 0.23 11.66 26.09
C TYR A 58 0.07 11.54 27.62
N ASP A 59 1.10 11.11 28.33
CA ASP A 59 1.08 10.94 29.79
C ASP A 59 0.94 12.25 30.58
N LYS A 60 1.26 13.41 29.95
CA LYS A 60 1.10 14.73 30.56
C LYS A 60 -0.32 15.28 30.42
N LEU A 61 -1.13 14.66 29.53
CA LEU A 61 -2.50 15.11 29.32
C LEU A 61 -3.35 14.79 30.55
N THR A 62 -4.26 15.69 30.88
CA THR A 62 -5.35 15.44 31.83
C THR A 62 -6.32 14.38 31.23
N ASP A 63 -7.16 13.80 32.08
CA ASP A 63 -8.14 12.82 31.63
C ASP A 63 -9.13 13.44 30.61
N GLN A 64 -9.50 14.69 30.82
CA GLN A 64 -10.37 15.44 29.88
C GLN A 64 -9.69 15.67 28.52
N GLU A 65 -8.41 16.00 28.49
CA GLU A 65 -7.66 16.18 27.24
C GLU A 65 -7.49 14.85 26.51
N ARG A 66 -7.29 13.74 27.23
CA ARG A 66 -7.26 12.39 26.61
C ARG A 66 -8.60 12.03 26.00
N GLU A 67 -9.72 12.31 26.69
CA GLU A 67 -11.06 12.07 26.16
C GLU A 67 -11.31 12.87 24.89
N TRP A 68 -10.94 14.17 24.86
CA TRP A 68 -11.04 14.99 23.65
C TRP A 68 -10.17 14.42 22.51
N LEU A 69 -8.95 14.01 22.80
CA LEU A 69 -8.05 13.43 21.81
C LEU A 69 -8.63 12.13 21.21
N HIS A 70 -9.18 11.24 22.04
CA HIS A 70 -9.82 10.01 21.57
C HIS A 70 -11.04 10.31 20.71
N THR A 71 -11.95 11.16 21.18
CA THR A 71 -13.13 11.57 20.42
C THR A 71 -12.77 12.18 19.06
N ALA A 72 -11.76 13.04 19.03
CA ALA A 72 -11.28 13.62 17.78
C ALA A 72 -10.63 12.60 16.86
N ALA A 73 -9.87 11.63 17.40
CA ALA A 73 -9.23 10.58 16.65
C ALA A 73 -10.26 9.61 16.02
N GLU A 74 -11.30 9.25 16.75
CA GLU A 74 -12.40 8.42 16.24
C GLU A 74 -13.15 9.14 15.10
N ALA A 75 -13.57 10.37 15.33
CA ALA A 75 -14.24 11.18 14.33
C ALA A 75 -13.37 11.39 13.06
N PHE A 76 -12.07 11.61 13.24
CA PHE A 76 -11.11 11.68 12.15
C PHE A 76 -11.03 10.36 11.38
N GLY A 77 -10.93 9.22 12.08
CA GLY A 77 -10.86 7.89 11.48
C GLY A 77 -12.07 7.60 10.58
N ASP A 78 -13.28 7.84 11.08
CA ASP A 78 -14.52 7.66 10.33
C ASP A 78 -14.59 8.55 9.09
N GLN A 79 -14.20 9.82 9.24
CA GLN A 79 -14.21 10.78 8.15
C GLN A 79 -13.16 10.44 7.07
N VAL A 80 -11.95 10.05 7.49
CA VAL A 80 -10.88 9.66 6.57
C VAL A 80 -11.27 8.43 5.76
N GLN A 81 -11.84 7.39 6.37
CA GLN A 81 -12.27 6.20 5.65
C GLN A 81 -13.29 6.50 4.54
N LYS A 82 -14.20 7.44 4.80
CA LYS A 82 -15.19 7.86 3.81
C LYS A 82 -14.54 8.64 2.67
N LEU A 83 -13.76 9.65 3.00
CA LEU A 83 -13.10 10.52 2.02
C LEU A 83 -12.07 9.76 1.19
N ASP A 84 -11.34 8.82 1.80
CA ASP A 84 -10.32 8.02 1.10
C ASP A 84 -10.94 7.18 -0.02
N ARG A 85 -12.08 6.55 0.21
CA ARG A 85 -12.78 5.77 -0.82
C ARG A 85 -13.23 6.65 -2.00
N GLU A 86 -13.74 7.84 -1.71
CA GLU A 86 -14.16 8.81 -2.73
C GLU A 86 -12.95 9.32 -3.52
N TRP A 87 -11.85 9.62 -2.83
CA TRP A 87 -10.62 10.09 -3.42
C TRP A 87 -9.93 9.02 -4.30
N VAL A 88 -9.82 7.79 -3.82
CA VAL A 88 -9.29 6.67 -4.61
C VAL A 88 -10.07 6.50 -5.91
N LYS A 89 -11.40 6.50 -5.82
CA LYS A 89 -12.28 6.35 -6.99
C LYS A 89 -12.14 7.50 -7.99
N ALA A 90 -12.05 8.74 -7.50
CA ALA A 90 -11.88 9.92 -8.35
C ALA A 90 -10.49 9.93 -9.02
N GLY A 91 -9.43 9.61 -8.27
CA GLY A 91 -8.07 9.50 -8.77
C GLY A 91 -7.93 8.41 -9.83
N GLU A 92 -8.54 7.25 -9.61
CA GLU A 92 -8.58 6.16 -10.59
C GLU A 92 -9.22 6.61 -11.91
N ALA A 93 -10.35 7.32 -11.85
CA ALA A 93 -11.01 7.85 -13.05
C ALA A 93 -10.11 8.84 -13.80
N THR A 94 -9.42 9.74 -13.08
CA THR A 94 -8.47 10.70 -13.65
C THR A 94 -7.30 9.99 -14.33
N ILE A 95 -6.73 8.98 -13.70
CA ILE A 95 -5.61 8.20 -14.23
C ILE A 95 -6.07 7.48 -15.52
N LYS A 96 -7.17 6.72 -15.44
CA LYS A 96 -7.72 5.98 -16.61
C LYS A 96 -8.00 6.85 -17.83
N ALA A 97 -8.43 8.08 -17.61
CA ALA A 97 -8.68 9.04 -18.68
C ALA A 97 -7.40 9.56 -19.37
N SER A 98 -6.24 9.44 -18.73
CA SER A 98 -4.98 10.07 -19.18
C SER A 98 -3.90 9.08 -19.62
N ILE A 99 -4.05 7.80 -19.30
CA ILE A 99 -3.09 6.73 -19.65
C ILE A 99 -3.52 6.00 -20.94
N LYS A 100 -2.61 5.19 -21.47
CA LYS A 100 -2.88 4.38 -22.68
C LYS A 100 -3.50 3.04 -22.32
N GLU A 101 -3.11 2.46 -21.20
CA GLU A 101 -3.56 1.12 -20.80
C GLU A 101 -3.61 1.00 -19.29
N TRP A 102 -4.74 0.49 -18.80
CA TRP A 102 -4.95 0.02 -17.45
C TRP A 102 -5.17 -1.49 -17.50
N TYR A 103 -4.16 -2.23 -17.13
CA TYR A 103 -4.16 -3.68 -17.16
C TYR A 103 -4.47 -4.25 -15.77
N VAL A 104 -5.47 -5.13 -15.71
CA VAL A 104 -5.80 -5.90 -14.53
C VAL A 104 -5.37 -7.34 -14.78
N PRO A 105 -4.36 -7.85 -14.05
CA PRO A 105 -3.90 -9.21 -14.22
C PRO A 105 -5.00 -10.24 -13.91
N THR A 106 -5.00 -11.34 -14.64
CA THR A 106 -5.82 -12.51 -14.33
C THR A 106 -5.35 -13.19 -13.04
N ASP A 107 -6.18 -14.07 -12.47
CA ASP A 107 -5.83 -14.83 -11.27
C ASP A 107 -4.56 -15.68 -11.48
N GLU A 108 -4.37 -16.24 -12.66
CA GLU A 108 -3.17 -17.02 -12.98
C GLU A 108 -1.92 -16.15 -13.05
N GLU A 109 -2.01 -14.97 -13.64
CA GLU A 109 -0.92 -14.00 -13.65
C GLU A 109 -0.62 -13.47 -12.24
N MET A 110 -1.65 -13.25 -11.42
CA MET A 110 -1.47 -12.87 -10.01
C MET A 110 -0.74 -13.96 -9.20
N LYS A 111 -0.89 -15.23 -9.53
CA LYS A 111 -0.08 -16.32 -8.93
C LYS A 111 1.40 -16.16 -9.27
N LEU A 112 1.74 -15.76 -10.49
CA LEU A 112 3.13 -15.49 -10.88
C LEU A 112 3.73 -14.30 -10.11
N TRP A 113 2.95 -13.23 -9.92
CA TRP A 113 3.36 -12.09 -9.11
C TRP A 113 3.65 -12.52 -7.66
N ARG A 114 2.76 -13.31 -7.05
CA ARG A 114 2.94 -13.82 -5.68
C ARG A 114 4.14 -14.79 -5.58
N ALA A 115 4.35 -15.64 -6.58
CA ALA A 115 5.50 -16.53 -6.59
C ALA A 115 6.83 -15.77 -6.54
N GLY A 116 6.93 -14.63 -7.23
CA GLY A 116 8.10 -13.75 -7.16
C GLY A 116 8.31 -13.08 -5.79
N ALA A 117 7.30 -13.06 -4.92
CA ALA A 117 7.42 -12.51 -3.58
C ALA A 117 8.04 -13.49 -2.57
N ILE A 118 8.19 -14.79 -2.89
CA ILE A 118 8.70 -15.78 -1.95
C ILE A 118 10.10 -15.42 -1.45
N ASP A 119 10.98 -14.93 -2.32
CA ASP A 119 12.32 -14.50 -1.93
C ASP A 119 12.30 -13.32 -0.96
N ALA A 120 11.36 -12.39 -1.14
CA ALA A 120 11.18 -11.28 -0.21
C ALA A 120 10.74 -11.75 1.18
N TRP A 121 9.84 -12.73 1.25
CA TRP A 121 9.40 -13.34 2.50
C TRP A 121 10.54 -14.10 3.20
N LEU A 122 11.36 -14.83 2.45
CA LEU A 122 12.55 -15.51 2.97
C LEU A 122 13.55 -14.50 3.55
N ASN A 123 13.79 -13.39 2.86
CA ASN A 123 14.68 -12.32 3.33
C ASN A 123 14.14 -11.60 4.57
N ALA A 124 12.80 -11.52 4.72
CA ALA A 124 12.15 -10.93 5.88
C ALA A 124 11.97 -11.89 7.06
N LYS A 125 12.33 -13.17 6.90
CA LYS A 125 12.16 -14.18 7.95
C LYS A 125 12.86 -13.75 9.25
N GLY A 126 12.13 -13.88 10.36
CA GLY A 126 12.58 -13.44 11.69
C GLY A 126 12.30 -11.97 12.02
N SER A 127 11.83 -11.17 11.07
CA SER A 127 11.39 -9.78 11.32
C SER A 127 9.89 -9.64 11.62
N PHE A 128 9.13 -10.73 11.51
CA PHE A 128 7.69 -10.78 11.78
C PHE A 128 7.32 -12.05 12.55
N ASP A 129 6.15 -12.04 13.18
CA ASP A 129 5.57 -13.23 13.81
C ASP A 129 4.87 -14.10 12.74
N PRO A 130 5.33 -15.35 12.51
CA PRO A 130 4.77 -16.22 11.46
C PRO A 130 3.28 -16.51 11.63
N ALA A 131 2.80 -16.68 12.89
CA ALA A 131 1.39 -16.98 13.15
C ALA A 131 0.49 -15.78 12.79
N THR A 132 0.95 -14.56 13.08
CA THR A 132 0.24 -13.34 12.69
C THR A 132 0.23 -13.17 11.17
N ALA A 133 1.36 -13.41 10.50
CA ALA A 133 1.47 -13.34 9.05
C ALA A 133 0.54 -14.36 8.38
N GLU A 134 0.52 -15.60 8.86
CA GLU A 134 -0.36 -16.66 8.33
C GLU A 134 -1.83 -16.25 8.46
N ARG A 135 -2.26 -15.78 9.64
CA ARG A 135 -3.64 -15.33 9.85
C ARG A 135 -4.04 -14.20 8.91
N VAL A 136 -3.17 -13.23 8.68
CA VAL A 136 -3.45 -12.11 7.74
C VAL A 136 -3.63 -12.63 6.32
N LEU A 137 -2.82 -13.59 5.89
CA LEU A 137 -2.93 -14.20 4.57
C LEU A 137 -4.21 -15.07 4.44
N GLU A 138 -4.58 -15.79 5.49
CA GLU A 138 -5.83 -16.55 5.56
C GLU A 138 -7.06 -15.64 5.42
N GLU A 139 -7.10 -14.53 6.14
CA GLU A 139 -8.18 -13.53 6.03
C GLU A 139 -8.30 -12.94 4.62
N GLN A 140 -7.22 -12.93 3.84
CA GLN A 140 -7.20 -12.54 2.43
C GLN A 140 -7.53 -13.71 1.47
N GLY A 141 -7.77 -14.91 1.97
CA GLY A 141 -8.05 -16.10 1.14
C GLY A 141 -6.84 -16.64 0.37
N LEU A 142 -5.61 -16.29 0.77
CA LEU A 142 -4.37 -16.64 0.06
C LEU A 142 -3.80 -17.99 0.52
N THR A 143 -4.63 -19.01 0.65
CA THR A 143 -4.26 -20.33 1.18
C THR A 143 -3.18 -21.04 0.37
N ASP A 144 -3.23 -20.96 -0.97
CA ASP A 144 -2.22 -21.56 -1.86
C ASP A 144 -0.85 -20.86 -1.69
N PHE A 145 -0.88 -19.55 -1.45
CA PHE A 145 0.34 -18.80 -1.22
C PHE A 145 0.95 -19.13 0.15
N ILE A 146 0.13 -19.31 1.19
CA ILE A 146 0.59 -19.81 2.51
C ILE A 146 1.29 -21.16 2.35
N ALA A 147 0.69 -22.11 1.60
CA ALA A 147 1.30 -23.40 1.35
C ALA A 147 2.67 -23.26 0.66
N SER A 148 2.78 -22.36 -0.30
CA SER A 148 4.04 -22.06 -1.00
C SER A 148 5.11 -21.48 -0.07
N LEU A 149 4.72 -20.54 0.81
CA LEU A 149 5.63 -19.93 1.80
C LEU A 149 6.13 -20.97 2.82
N LYS A 150 5.25 -21.84 3.31
CA LYS A 150 5.62 -22.95 4.21
C LYS A 150 6.57 -23.95 3.52
N ALA A 151 6.28 -24.31 2.28
CA ALA A 151 7.14 -25.20 1.50
C ALA A 151 8.54 -24.59 1.26
N ALA A 152 8.62 -23.28 1.09
CA ALA A 152 9.87 -22.54 0.97
C ALA A 152 10.57 -22.27 2.32
N GLY A 153 9.91 -22.54 3.44
CA GLY A 153 10.44 -22.27 4.78
C GLY A 153 10.44 -20.78 5.17
N ALA A 154 9.57 -19.98 4.57
CA ALA A 154 9.42 -18.56 4.89
C ALA A 154 8.43 -18.30 6.04
N LEU A 155 7.47 -19.23 6.25
CA LEU A 155 6.53 -19.32 7.38
C LEU A 155 6.81 -20.55 8.22
#